data_42875459b3c5f01b09be2037a2734056
#
_entry.id   42875459b3c5f01b09be2037a2734056
#
_cell.length_a   1.000
_cell.length_b   1.000
_cell.length_c   1.000
_cell.angle_alpha   90.00
_cell.angle_beta   90.00
_cell.angle_gamma   90.00
#
_symmetry.space_group_name_H-M   'P 1'
#
loop_
_entity.id
_entity.type
_entity.pdbx_description
1 polymer ?
#
loop_
_entity_poly.entity_id
_entity_poly.type
_entity_poly.pdbx_seq_one_letter_code
_entity_poly.pdbx_strand_id
1 'polypeptide(L)'
;MKLDEIDFKILEMLKRDARTPFTEVGRDLGISDATVHVRVNKMMDEGIIKGYTIVVDEEALGRKVRGFALINVNPGFLEAAANQLVENEGVSAVYEIHGPNDLIVKVEAGGLDEMRDLMLKVREIPNVATSELITIYKVWKEKNV
;
A
#
# COMPACT_ATOMS: atom_id res chain seq x y z
N MET A 1 -21.42 8.15 -3.37
CA MET A 1 -21.60 8.62 -4.77
C MET A 1 -21.76 7.44 -5.70
N LYS A 2 -22.68 7.50 -6.69
CA LYS A 2 -22.71 6.51 -7.77
C LYS A 2 -21.87 7.06 -8.94
N LEU A 3 -20.81 6.34 -9.32
CA LEU A 3 -19.94 6.69 -10.43
C LEU A 3 -20.65 6.46 -11.76
N ASP A 4 -20.46 7.37 -12.70
CA ASP A 4 -20.89 7.23 -14.10
C ASP A 4 -19.72 6.84 -15.02
N GLU A 5 -20.00 6.64 -16.32
CA GLU A 5 -18.99 6.24 -17.30
C GLU A 5 -17.86 7.27 -17.46
N ILE A 6 -18.18 8.56 -17.32
CA ILE A 6 -17.18 9.63 -17.40
C ILE A 6 -16.26 9.58 -16.18
N ASP A 7 -16.79 9.33 -14.97
CA ASP A 7 -15.98 9.20 -13.76
C ASP A 7 -14.99 8.04 -13.88
N PHE A 8 -15.41 6.89 -14.41
CA PHE A 8 -14.52 5.76 -14.65
C PHE A 8 -13.42 6.10 -15.66
N LYS A 9 -13.72 6.80 -16.74
CA LYS A 9 -12.71 7.22 -17.72
C LYS A 9 -11.71 8.22 -17.13
N ILE A 10 -12.16 9.18 -16.32
CA ILE A 10 -11.28 10.09 -15.57
C ILE A 10 -10.33 9.28 -14.68
N LEU A 11 -10.86 8.33 -13.89
CA LEU A 11 -10.05 7.48 -13.02
C LEU A 11 -9.03 6.66 -13.82
N GLU A 12 -9.38 6.08 -14.96
CA GLU A 12 -8.45 5.34 -15.81
C GLU A 12 -7.29 6.20 -16.31
N MET A 13 -7.59 7.43 -16.77
CA MET A 13 -6.57 8.36 -17.24
C MET A 13 -5.62 8.74 -16.10
N LEU A 14 -6.15 9.13 -14.93
CA LEU A 14 -5.36 9.53 -13.77
C LEU A 14 -4.60 8.37 -13.13
N LYS A 15 -5.13 7.13 -13.18
CA LYS A 15 -4.39 5.93 -12.76
C LYS A 15 -3.21 5.61 -13.67
N ARG A 16 -3.30 5.91 -14.95
CA ARG A 16 -2.21 5.73 -15.91
C ARG A 16 -1.13 6.79 -15.73
N ASP A 17 -1.53 8.06 -15.59
CA ASP A 17 -0.64 9.17 -15.27
C ASP A 17 -1.39 10.22 -14.44
N ALA A 18 -1.09 10.25 -13.15
CA ALA A 18 -1.69 11.18 -12.18
C ALA A 18 -1.34 12.66 -12.46
N ARG A 19 -0.36 12.92 -13.35
CA ARG A 19 0.06 14.27 -13.75
C ARG A 19 -0.66 14.77 -15.01
N THR A 20 -1.54 13.96 -15.63
CA THR A 20 -2.32 14.38 -16.81
C THR A 20 -3.10 15.65 -16.48
N PRO A 21 -2.90 16.77 -17.22
CA PRO A 21 -3.64 18.01 -17.00
C PRO A 21 -5.14 17.80 -17.18
N PHE A 22 -5.95 18.42 -16.34
CA PHE A 22 -7.42 18.28 -16.45
C PHE A 22 -7.97 18.87 -17.76
N THR A 23 -7.27 19.84 -18.35
CA THR A 23 -7.57 20.33 -19.70
C THR A 23 -7.43 19.25 -20.77
N GLU A 24 -6.44 18.37 -20.65
CA GLU A 24 -6.25 17.22 -21.53
C GLU A 24 -7.33 16.16 -21.30
N VAL A 25 -7.60 15.83 -20.03
CA VAL A 25 -8.70 14.92 -19.68
C VAL A 25 -10.03 15.42 -20.21
N GLY A 26 -10.32 16.72 -20.05
CA GLY A 26 -11.55 17.34 -20.56
C GLY A 26 -11.66 17.26 -22.07
N ARG A 27 -10.58 17.58 -22.79
CA ARG A 27 -10.52 17.48 -24.24
C ARG A 27 -10.82 16.06 -24.73
N ASP A 28 -10.17 15.06 -24.13
CA ASP A 28 -10.30 13.66 -24.56
C ASP A 28 -11.69 13.07 -24.26
N LEU A 29 -12.34 13.57 -23.20
CA LEU A 29 -13.69 13.13 -22.81
C LEU A 29 -14.82 14.03 -23.33
N GLY A 30 -14.50 15.13 -24.04
CA GLY A 30 -15.49 16.06 -24.58
C GLY A 30 -16.23 16.87 -23.49
N ILE A 31 -15.58 17.15 -22.37
CA ILE A 31 -16.12 17.96 -21.27
C ILE A 31 -15.17 19.10 -20.89
N SER A 32 -15.66 20.13 -20.18
CA SER A 32 -14.79 21.22 -19.74
C SER A 32 -13.82 20.75 -18.62
N ASP A 33 -12.65 21.41 -18.55
CA ASP A 33 -11.70 21.22 -17.45
C ASP A 33 -12.33 21.52 -16.08
N ALA A 34 -13.18 22.53 -15.98
CA ALA A 34 -13.95 22.82 -14.78
C ALA A 34 -14.84 21.63 -14.37
N THR A 35 -15.46 20.95 -15.34
CA THR A 35 -16.25 19.74 -15.07
C THR A 35 -15.38 18.61 -14.57
N VAL A 36 -14.17 18.43 -15.12
CA VAL A 36 -13.20 17.43 -14.61
C VAL A 36 -12.83 17.75 -13.17
N HIS A 37 -12.49 19.01 -12.87
CA HIS A 37 -12.17 19.45 -11.50
C HIS A 37 -13.28 19.14 -10.50
N VAL A 38 -14.52 19.47 -10.83
CA VAL A 38 -15.69 19.22 -9.96
C VAL A 38 -15.83 17.70 -9.69
N ARG A 39 -15.70 16.88 -10.73
CA ARG A 39 -15.83 15.41 -10.60
C ARG A 39 -14.71 14.81 -9.77
N VAL A 40 -13.46 15.22 -10.03
CA VAL A 40 -12.30 14.74 -9.27
C VAL A 40 -12.40 15.13 -7.79
N ASN A 41 -12.74 16.39 -7.49
CA ASN A 41 -12.92 16.82 -6.11
C ASN A 41 -14.03 16.04 -5.41
N LYS A 42 -15.16 15.81 -6.08
CA LYS A 42 -16.21 14.98 -5.52
C LYS A 42 -15.77 13.54 -5.25
N MET A 43 -14.98 12.94 -6.15
CA MET A 43 -14.40 11.61 -5.92
C MET A 43 -13.39 11.59 -4.77
N MET A 44 -12.67 12.68 -4.53
CA MET A 44 -11.79 12.83 -3.36
C MET A 44 -12.60 12.98 -2.07
N ASP A 45 -13.61 13.84 -2.05
CA ASP A 45 -14.47 14.07 -0.88
C ASP A 45 -15.20 12.78 -0.43
N GLU A 46 -15.60 11.95 -1.41
CA GLU A 46 -16.25 10.65 -1.18
C GLU A 46 -15.24 9.51 -0.89
N GLY A 47 -13.93 9.81 -0.85
CA GLY A 47 -12.88 8.84 -0.58
C GLY A 47 -12.64 7.80 -1.67
N ILE A 48 -13.18 8.01 -2.89
CA ILE A 48 -12.93 7.14 -4.06
C ILE A 48 -11.51 7.33 -4.55
N ILE A 49 -11.08 8.59 -4.67
CA ILE A 49 -9.66 8.95 -4.84
C ILE A 49 -9.12 9.21 -3.43
N LYS A 50 -8.25 8.35 -2.95
CA LYS A 50 -7.65 8.46 -1.61
C LYS A 50 -6.46 9.41 -1.56
N GLY A 51 -5.87 9.71 -2.72
CA GLY A 51 -4.71 10.57 -2.85
C GLY A 51 -3.94 10.33 -4.14
N TYR A 52 -2.85 11.06 -4.28
CA TYR A 52 -1.90 10.92 -5.37
C TYR A 52 -0.55 10.50 -4.77
N THR A 53 0.14 9.61 -5.46
CA THR A 53 1.47 9.15 -5.04
C THR A 53 2.38 9.03 -6.26
N ILE A 54 3.67 8.87 -6.00
CA ILE A 54 4.67 8.54 -7.00
C ILE A 54 5.14 7.09 -6.83
N VAL A 55 5.49 6.47 -7.94
CA VAL A 55 6.17 5.18 -7.93
C VAL A 55 7.66 5.46 -7.91
N VAL A 56 8.37 4.84 -6.96
CA VAL A 56 9.80 5.01 -6.77
C VAL A 56 10.52 3.68 -6.90
N ASP A 57 11.79 3.74 -7.24
CA ASP A 57 12.69 2.60 -7.17
C ASP A 57 13.17 2.43 -5.71
N GLU A 58 12.61 1.47 -5.01
CA GLU A 58 12.90 1.20 -3.60
C GLU A 58 14.36 0.80 -3.39
N GLU A 59 14.98 0.13 -4.35
CA GLU A 59 16.40 -0.25 -4.30
C GLU A 59 17.29 0.99 -4.39
N ALA A 60 16.95 1.95 -5.27
CA ALA A 60 17.62 3.23 -5.38
C ALA A 60 17.49 4.08 -4.11
N LEU A 61 16.40 3.91 -3.34
CA LEU A 61 16.20 4.53 -2.03
C LEU A 61 16.88 3.77 -0.88
N GLY A 62 17.63 2.71 -1.18
CA GLY A 62 18.36 1.93 -0.18
C GLY A 62 17.57 0.80 0.48
N ARG A 63 16.32 0.56 0.09
CA ARG A 63 15.48 -0.56 0.56
C ARG A 63 15.72 -1.81 -0.26
N LYS A 64 16.89 -2.44 -0.04
CA LYS A 64 17.41 -3.52 -0.88
C LYS A 64 16.84 -4.90 -0.55
N VAL A 65 16.32 -5.08 0.67
CA VAL A 65 15.74 -6.35 1.12
C VAL A 65 14.27 -6.13 1.44
N ARG A 66 13.42 -6.89 0.75
CA ARG A 66 11.97 -6.87 0.93
C ARG A 66 11.44 -8.26 1.20
N GLY A 67 10.36 -8.36 1.94
CA GLY A 67 9.75 -9.64 2.24
C GLY A 67 8.35 -9.53 2.81
N PHE A 68 7.82 -10.69 3.17
CA PHE A 68 6.59 -10.82 3.92
C PHE A 68 6.87 -11.56 5.22
N ALA A 69 6.38 -11.01 6.33
CA ALA A 69 6.35 -11.72 7.60
C ALA A 69 4.95 -12.33 7.79
N LEU A 70 4.90 -13.64 8.00
CA LEU A 70 3.70 -14.36 8.38
C LEU A 70 3.67 -14.46 9.90
N ILE A 71 2.61 -13.97 10.52
CA ILE A 71 2.55 -13.79 11.96
C ILE A 71 1.31 -14.48 12.51
N ASN A 72 1.48 -15.24 13.59
CA ASN A 72 0.38 -15.71 14.43
C ASN A 72 0.42 -15.00 15.78
N VAL A 73 -0.76 -14.66 16.26
CA VAL A 73 -0.96 -13.92 17.51
C VAL A 73 -1.83 -14.74 18.45
N ASN A 74 -1.56 -14.65 19.75
CA ASN A 74 -2.40 -15.31 20.76
C ASN A 74 -3.84 -14.79 20.68
N PRO A 75 -4.86 -15.64 20.86
CA PRO A 75 -6.26 -15.25 20.80
C PRO A 75 -6.59 -14.03 21.67
N GLY A 76 -7.30 -13.06 21.10
CA GLY A 76 -7.71 -11.84 21.79
C GLY A 76 -6.71 -10.68 21.73
N PHE A 77 -5.52 -10.85 21.13
CA PHE A 77 -4.48 -9.82 21.08
C PHE A 77 -4.16 -9.34 19.64
N LEU A 78 -4.94 -9.75 18.65
CA LEU A 78 -4.68 -9.47 17.25
C LEU A 78 -4.61 -7.95 16.96
N GLU A 79 -5.60 -7.20 17.41
CA GLU A 79 -5.66 -5.75 17.20
C GLU A 79 -4.49 -5.02 17.87
N ALA A 80 -4.14 -5.42 19.09
CA ALA A 80 -3.01 -4.83 19.82
C ALA A 80 -1.67 -5.10 19.13
N ALA A 81 -1.46 -6.31 18.61
CA ALA A 81 -0.26 -6.67 17.85
C ALA A 81 -0.21 -5.94 16.50
N ALA A 82 -1.32 -5.87 15.77
CA ALA A 82 -1.41 -5.16 14.50
C ALA A 82 -1.09 -3.66 14.65
N ASN A 83 -1.60 -3.01 15.69
CA ASN A 83 -1.30 -1.60 15.97
C ASN A 83 0.18 -1.35 16.24
N GLN A 84 0.87 -2.25 16.95
CA GLN A 84 2.31 -2.14 17.16
C GLN A 84 3.13 -2.38 15.89
N LEU A 85 2.66 -3.27 15.01
CA LEU A 85 3.29 -3.51 13.70
C LEU A 85 3.18 -2.28 12.79
N VAL A 86 2.03 -1.62 12.75
CA VAL A 86 1.80 -0.41 11.93
C VAL A 86 2.76 0.73 12.29
N GLU A 87 3.14 0.87 13.55
CA GLU A 87 4.07 1.92 14.03
C GLU A 87 5.55 1.65 13.67
N ASN A 88 5.87 0.48 13.12
CA ASN A 88 7.26 0.13 12.82
C ASN A 88 7.68 0.65 11.44
N GLU A 89 8.75 1.44 11.36
CA GLU A 89 9.24 2.06 10.11
C GLU A 89 9.63 1.05 9.02
N GLY A 90 10.06 -0.16 9.40
CA GLY A 90 10.38 -1.22 8.44
C GLY A 90 9.15 -1.98 7.91
N VAL A 91 7.95 -1.61 8.37
CA VAL A 91 6.68 -2.21 7.96
C VAL A 91 5.97 -1.27 6.99
N SER A 92 5.74 -1.73 5.77
CA SER A 92 5.05 -0.95 4.73
C SER A 92 3.57 -1.30 4.57
N ALA A 93 3.13 -2.48 5.03
CA ALA A 93 1.73 -2.86 5.06
C ALA A 93 1.46 -3.96 6.09
N VAL A 94 0.29 -3.93 6.69
CA VAL A 94 -0.20 -4.96 7.62
C VAL A 94 -1.59 -5.38 7.16
N TYR A 95 -1.78 -6.68 6.95
CA TYR A 95 -3.05 -7.27 6.54
C TYR A 95 -3.46 -8.35 7.53
N GLU A 96 -4.69 -8.26 8.03
CA GLU A 96 -5.34 -9.39 8.67
C GLU A 96 -5.80 -10.36 7.57
N ILE A 97 -5.48 -11.64 7.73
CA ILE A 97 -5.79 -12.66 6.75
C ILE A 97 -6.58 -13.81 7.36
N HIS A 98 -7.30 -14.52 6.52
CA HIS A 98 -8.01 -15.73 6.90
C HIS A 98 -7.28 -16.94 6.29
N GLY A 99 -6.64 -17.73 7.15
CA GLY A 99 -5.83 -18.87 6.71
C GLY A 99 -4.98 -19.45 7.84
N PRO A 100 -3.83 -20.06 7.54
CA PRO A 100 -2.96 -20.67 8.55
C PRO A 100 -2.23 -19.65 9.44
N ASN A 101 -2.21 -18.38 9.04
CA ASN A 101 -1.65 -17.27 9.81
C ASN A 101 -2.72 -16.20 10.05
N ASP A 102 -2.50 -15.35 11.05
CA ASP A 102 -3.41 -14.27 11.41
C ASP A 102 -3.11 -12.97 10.65
N LEU A 103 -1.82 -12.67 10.48
CA LEU A 103 -1.37 -11.46 9.77
C LEU A 103 -0.34 -11.81 8.70
N ILE A 104 -0.39 -11.07 7.59
CA ILE A 104 0.70 -10.94 6.63
C ILE A 104 1.17 -9.49 6.62
N VAL A 105 2.47 -9.30 6.79
CA VAL A 105 3.09 -7.99 6.96
C VAL A 105 4.14 -7.79 5.88
N LYS A 106 4.04 -6.72 5.09
CA LYS A 106 5.07 -6.36 4.13
C LYS A 106 6.18 -5.63 4.86
N VAL A 107 7.41 -6.14 4.74
CA VAL A 107 8.60 -5.63 5.45
C VAL A 107 9.70 -5.25 4.47
N GLU A 108 10.43 -4.19 4.81
CA GLU A 108 11.48 -3.61 3.97
C GLU A 108 12.66 -3.15 4.84
N ALA A 109 13.89 -3.36 4.36
CA ALA A 109 15.11 -2.99 5.05
C ALA A 109 16.23 -2.64 4.06
N GLY A 110 17.25 -1.90 4.50
CA GLY A 110 18.41 -1.56 3.72
C GLY A 110 19.36 -2.73 3.47
N GLY A 111 19.31 -3.78 4.31
CA GLY A 111 20.14 -4.96 4.20
C GLY A 111 19.64 -6.11 5.09
N LEU A 112 20.33 -7.24 5.02
CA LEU A 112 19.95 -8.44 5.77
C LEU A 112 20.07 -8.24 7.29
N ASP A 113 21.05 -7.47 7.76
CA ASP A 113 21.20 -7.20 9.20
C ASP A 113 20.04 -6.35 9.73
N GLU A 114 19.64 -5.31 9.01
CA GLU A 114 18.48 -4.50 9.37
C GLU A 114 17.18 -5.32 9.32
N MET A 115 17.04 -6.20 8.32
CA MET A 115 15.90 -7.10 8.25
C MET A 115 15.85 -8.06 9.43
N ARG A 116 17.00 -8.60 9.85
CA ARG A 116 17.09 -9.42 11.05
C ARG A 116 16.66 -8.65 12.30
N ASP A 117 17.15 -7.42 12.46
CA ASP A 117 16.82 -6.59 13.63
C ASP A 117 15.32 -6.22 13.62
N LEU A 118 14.75 -5.94 12.45
CA LEU A 118 13.31 -5.75 12.29
C LEU A 118 12.53 -6.98 12.76
N MET A 119 12.92 -8.17 12.32
CA MET A 119 12.24 -9.41 12.71
C MET A 119 12.40 -9.75 14.19
N LEU A 120 13.52 -9.36 14.82
CA LEU A 120 13.66 -9.46 16.27
C LEU A 120 12.66 -8.56 16.99
N LYS A 121 12.52 -7.30 16.58
CA LYS A 121 11.50 -6.37 17.12
C LYS A 121 10.08 -6.91 16.94
N VAL A 122 9.77 -7.49 15.78
CA VAL A 122 8.45 -8.13 15.55
C VAL A 122 8.19 -9.27 16.54
N ARG A 123 9.19 -10.09 16.85
CA ARG A 123 9.08 -11.19 17.82
C ARG A 123 8.92 -10.72 19.26
N GLU A 124 9.40 -9.53 19.58
CA GLU A 124 9.29 -8.92 20.91
C GLU A 124 7.91 -8.28 21.15
N ILE A 125 7.08 -8.13 20.12
CA ILE A 125 5.71 -7.63 20.27
C ILE A 125 4.92 -8.60 21.16
N PRO A 126 4.30 -8.10 22.26
CA PRO A 126 3.54 -8.94 23.15
C PRO A 126 2.47 -9.77 22.44
N ASN A 127 2.39 -11.05 22.79
CA ASN A 127 1.42 -12.00 22.25
C ASN A 127 1.61 -12.37 20.76
N VAL A 128 2.69 -11.97 20.11
CA VAL A 128 3.14 -12.62 18.88
C VAL A 128 3.61 -14.04 19.24
N ALA A 129 2.89 -15.03 18.74
CA ALA A 129 3.17 -16.45 19.01
C ALA A 129 4.25 -16.99 18.07
N THR A 130 4.14 -16.69 16.78
CA THR A 130 5.12 -17.07 15.76
C THR A 130 5.28 -15.96 14.73
N SER A 131 6.49 -15.87 14.16
CA SER A 131 6.76 -15.02 13.00
C SER A 131 7.72 -15.74 12.06
N GLU A 132 7.36 -15.80 10.79
CA GLU A 132 8.15 -16.39 9.71
C GLU A 132 8.39 -15.33 8.65
N LEU A 133 9.65 -15.14 8.25
CA LEU A 133 10.04 -14.22 7.18
C LEU A 133 10.17 -14.97 5.85
N ILE A 134 9.47 -14.47 4.84
CA ILE A 134 9.62 -14.87 3.45
C ILE A 134 10.27 -13.72 2.69
N THR A 135 11.55 -13.86 2.33
CA THR A 135 12.29 -12.84 1.60
C THR A 135 11.94 -12.90 0.11
N ILE A 136 11.66 -11.75 -0.50
CA ILE A 136 11.47 -11.64 -1.94
C ILE A 136 12.83 -11.73 -2.62
N TYR A 137 13.02 -12.78 -3.40
CA TYR A 137 14.25 -12.98 -4.17
C TYR A 137 14.23 -12.20 -5.48
N LYS A 138 13.11 -12.21 -6.20
CA LYS A 138 12.94 -11.52 -7.49
C LYS A 138 11.47 -11.13 -7.69
N VAL A 139 11.27 -9.90 -8.11
CA VAL A 139 9.95 -9.42 -8.54
C VAL A 139 9.80 -9.65 -10.04
N TRP A 140 8.82 -10.44 -10.44
CA TRP A 140 8.49 -10.66 -11.85
C TRP A 140 7.50 -9.64 -12.38
N LYS A 141 6.61 -9.17 -11.53
CA LYS A 141 5.63 -8.13 -11.83
C LYS A 141 5.09 -7.55 -10.53
N GLU A 142 5.11 -6.25 -10.42
CA GLU A 142 4.45 -5.50 -9.37
C GLU A 142 3.71 -4.34 -10.04
N LYS A 143 2.40 -4.25 -9.83
CA LYS A 143 1.65 -3.06 -10.19
C LYS A 143 1.61 -2.19 -8.95
N ASN A 144 2.30 -1.07 -8.99
CA ASN A 144 2.17 -0.04 -7.98
C ASN A 144 0.83 0.67 -8.23
N VAL A 145 -0.11 0.42 -7.37
CA VAL A 145 -1.42 1.07 -7.38
C VAL A 145 -1.55 1.90 -6.12
#